data_626229ff99ff5ded477812ad964136b8
#
_entry.id   626229ff99ff5ded477812ad964136b8
#
_cell.length_a   1.000
_cell.length_b   1.000
_cell.length_c   1.000
_cell.angle_alpha   90.00
_cell.angle_beta   90.00
_cell.angle_gamma   90.00
#
_symmetry.space_group_name_H-M   'P 1'
#
loop_
_entity.id
_entity.type
_entity.pdbx_description
1 polymer ?
#
loop_
_entity_poly.entity_id
_entity_poly.type
_entity_poly.pdbx_seq_one_letter_code
_entity_poly.pdbx_strand_id
1 'polypeptide(L)'
;MIEFNIRQTSNLDTGTILLDKWSNPQYFYRSNMYTFSVKNPDEVTKGSIPNVTKLGPYVFDQTQKRRIHSRGNGSVIYETFQYYTFNVRKKTCLFYKKFQLQEEASCKECSLYNRIWIPNLVYQKFVDAASKPAMRPAIAALLVQTPFLEVEVGELIFDGYADPFIDQVCSLPFVNFVCEQILELPDRIGLFYKKNGTSTGVFEVEDGHKDNGESLGRIITWNNGTSLPESWWESPHSLRIEGTDGTLMPPYVSKTDVIPVFVAELCRTIDLVFQKEVEYAGVPLYRFIMPKDAWDWNLPSNKGFCKSKNRKENI
;
A
#
# COMPACT_ATOMS: atom_id res chain seq x y z
N MET A 1 32.89 0.17 23.88
CA MET A 1 32.05 -0.77 24.64
C MET A 1 30.57 -0.68 24.25
N ILE A 2 29.95 0.49 24.24
CA ILE A 2 28.52 0.65 23.81
C ILE A 2 28.33 0.22 22.36
N GLU A 3 29.16 0.69 21.45
CA GLU A 3 29.12 0.36 20.03
C GLU A 3 29.24 -1.16 19.76
N PHE A 4 30.15 -1.81 20.45
CA PHE A 4 30.29 -3.26 20.37
C PHE A 4 29.03 -4.00 20.84
N ASN A 5 28.43 -3.55 21.94
CA ASN A 5 27.19 -4.16 22.44
C ASN A 5 26.01 -3.95 21.48
N ILE A 6 25.89 -2.77 20.84
CA ILE A 6 24.83 -2.52 19.85
C ILE A 6 24.97 -3.48 18.68
N ARG A 7 26.16 -3.64 18.12
CA ARG A 7 26.41 -4.58 17.02
C ARG A 7 26.10 -6.03 17.39
N GLN A 8 26.48 -6.47 18.58
CA GLN A 8 26.19 -7.84 19.04
C GLN A 8 24.70 -8.11 19.30
N THR A 9 23.94 -7.08 19.67
CA THR A 9 22.50 -7.22 19.93
C THR A 9 21.61 -6.92 18.71
N SER A 10 22.21 -6.46 17.61
CA SER A 10 21.50 -6.15 16.36
C SER A 10 21.33 -7.40 15.49
N ASN A 11 20.65 -8.40 16.04
CA ASN A 11 20.32 -9.63 15.33
C ASN A 11 18.97 -10.20 15.77
N LEU A 12 18.42 -11.09 14.97
CA LEU A 12 17.14 -11.77 15.21
C LEU A 12 17.31 -13.16 15.81
N ASP A 13 18.33 -13.38 16.64
CA ASP A 13 18.53 -14.65 17.30
C ASP A 13 17.42 -14.98 18.32
N THR A 14 17.25 -16.26 18.58
CA THR A 14 16.25 -16.76 19.53
C THR A 14 16.51 -16.19 20.93
N GLY A 15 15.48 -15.59 21.52
CA GLY A 15 15.57 -15.01 22.87
C GLY A 15 16.11 -13.59 22.92
N THR A 16 16.46 -12.98 21.79
CA THR A 16 16.84 -11.57 21.78
C THR A 16 15.62 -10.67 22.02
N ILE A 17 15.86 -9.54 22.70
CA ILE A 17 14.82 -8.52 22.93
C ILE A 17 14.35 -7.94 21.58
N LEU A 18 15.28 -7.81 20.62
CA LEU A 18 14.97 -7.29 19.30
C LEU A 18 13.95 -8.17 18.60
N LEU A 19 14.16 -9.48 18.56
CA LEU A 19 13.24 -10.42 17.95
C LEU A 19 11.85 -10.38 18.61
N ASP A 20 11.79 -10.39 19.94
CA ASP A 20 10.52 -10.34 20.68
C ASP A 20 9.73 -9.08 20.33
N LYS A 21 10.37 -7.90 20.40
CA LYS A 21 9.73 -6.62 20.12
C LYS A 21 9.37 -6.44 18.65
N TRP A 22 10.19 -6.97 17.75
CA TRP A 22 9.91 -6.89 16.32
C TRP A 22 8.81 -7.85 15.89
N SER A 23 8.79 -9.08 16.39
CA SER A 23 7.75 -10.06 16.03
C SER A 23 6.38 -9.71 16.60
N ASN A 24 6.34 -9.09 17.78
CA ASN A 24 5.10 -8.71 18.45
C ASN A 24 5.17 -7.25 18.94
N PRO A 25 5.18 -6.28 18.03
CA PRO A 25 5.33 -4.86 18.37
C PRO A 25 4.18 -4.38 19.26
N GLN A 26 4.55 -3.67 20.34
CA GLN A 26 3.61 -3.05 21.28
C GLN A 26 3.21 -1.64 20.87
N TYR A 27 3.68 -1.17 19.72
CA TYR A 27 3.36 0.14 19.15
C TYR A 27 2.36 0.00 18.01
N PHE A 28 1.75 1.11 17.65
CA PHE A 28 0.88 1.22 16.49
C PHE A 28 1.44 2.25 15.51
N TYR A 29 1.14 2.08 14.26
CA TYR A 29 1.39 3.07 13.22
C TYR A 29 0.16 3.93 13.07
N ARG A 30 0.35 5.25 12.95
CA ARG A 30 -0.73 6.17 12.65
C ARG A 30 -0.73 6.50 11.16
N SER A 31 -1.77 6.10 10.47
CA SER A 31 -1.96 6.36 9.06
C SER A 31 -2.86 7.56 8.85
N ASN A 32 -2.34 8.59 8.18
CA ASN A 32 -3.09 9.78 7.80
C ASN A 32 -3.50 9.65 6.33
N MET A 33 -4.76 9.38 6.06
CA MET A 33 -5.26 9.18 4.72
C MET A 33 -5.94 10.45 4.20
N TYR A 34 -5.70 10.74 2.94
CA TYR A 34 -6.32 11.86 2.25
C TYR A 34 -7.05 11.33 1.03
N THR A 35 -8.28 11.74 0.86
CA THR A 35 -9.08 11.44 -0.33
C THR A 35 -9.18 12.66 -1.23
N PHE A 36 -9.50 12.42 -2.48
CA PHE A 36 -9.74 13.47 -3.46
C PHE A 36 -11.14 13.32 -4.04
N SER A 37 -11.87 14.41 -4.11
CA SER A 37 -13.21 14.45 -4.69
C SER A 37 -13.25 15.39 -5.90
N VAL A 38 -13.81 14.91 -6.99
CA VAL A 38 -14.10 15.75 -8.18
C VAL A 38 -15.39 16.52 -7.92
N LYS A 39 -15.32 17.85 -7.97
CA LYS A 39 -16.49 18.73 -7.70
C LYS A 39 -17.41 18.94 -8.91
N ASN A 40 -16.89 18.71 -10.10
CA ASN A 40 -17.59 18.98 -11.36
C ASN A 40 -17.64 17.75 -12.29
N PRO A 41 -18.12 16.56 -11.81
CA PRO A 41 -18.08 15.34 -12.59
C PRO A 41 -18.84 15.44 -13.93
N ASP A 42 -20.02 16.10 -13.93
CA ASP A 42 -20.84 16.28 -15.14
C ASP A 42 -20.18 17.19 -16.19
N GLU A 43 -19.42 18.19 -15.75
CA GLU A 43 -18.69 19.08 -16.64
C GLU A 43 -17.47 18.40 -17.24
N VAL A 44 -16.78 17.56 -16.43
CA VAL A 44 -15.63 16.76 -16.89
C VAL A 44 -16.06 15.75 -17.95
N THR A 45 -17.24 15.17 -17.81
CA THR A 45 -17.83 14.27 -18.82
C THR A 45 -18.06 14.98 -20.16
N LYS A 46 -18.24 16.30 -20.12
CA LYS A 46 -18.40 17.15 -21.30
C LYS A 46 -17.08 17.76 -21.82
N GLY A 47 -15.94 17.34 -21.22
CA GLY A 47 -14.61 17.75 -21.65
C GLY A 47 -13.98 18.89 -20.84
N SER A 48 -14.59 19.32 -19.73
CA SER A 48 -13.99 20.32 -18.84
C SER A 48 -12.86 19.74 -18.00
N ILE A 49 -11.95 20.57 -17.52
CA ILE A 49 -10.88 20.18 -16.61
C ILE A 49 -11.50 19.84 -15.24
N PRO A 50 -11.07 18.73 -14.59
CA PRO A 50 -11.57 18.35 -13.28
C PRO A 50 -11.15 19.35 -12.19
N ASN A 51 -12.12 19.80 -11.39
CA ASN A 51 -11.89 20.56 -10.17
C ASN A 51 -11.83 19.57 -9.00
N VAL A 52 -10.63 19.37 -8.44
CA VAL A 52 -10.38 18.36 -7.43
C VAL A 52 -10.16 19.00 -6.05
N THR A 53 -10.85 18.49 -5.05
CA THR A 53 -10.68 18.90 -3.65
C THR A 53 -10.07 17.77 -2.85
N LYS A 54 -9.05 18.09 -2.06
CA LYS A 54 -8.43 17.21 -1.09
C LYS A 54 -9.21 17.25 0.22
N LEU A 55 -9.57 16.09 0.75
CA LEU A 55 -10.23 15.89 2.05
C LEU A 55 -9.34 15.06 2.97
N GLY A 56 -9.32 15.36 4.25
CA GLY A 56 -8.49 14.66 5.23
C GLY A 56 -7.68 15.61 6.12
N PRO A 57 -6.86 15.09 7.04
CA PRO A 57 -6.55 13.66 7.19
C PRO A 57 -7.70 12.87 7.81
N TYR A 58 -7.96 11.69 7.30
CA TYR A 58 -8.67 10.62 7.98
C TYR A 58 -7.61 9.78 8.69
N VAL A 59 -7.65 9.72 10.02
CA VAL A 59 -6.58 9.14 10.83
C VAL A 59 -6.97 7.79 11.38
N PHE A 60 -6.13 6.79 11.17
CA PHE A 60 -6.33 5.42 11.63
C PHE A 60 -5.08 4.92 12.36
N ASP A 61 -5.28 4.15 13.41
CA ASP A 61 -4.19 3.43 14.05
C ASP A 61 -4.14 2.00 13.46
N GLN A 62 -2.93 1.57 13.12
CA GLN A 62 -2.64 0.28 12.50
C GLN A 62 -1.67 -0.49 13.39
N THR A 63 -1.96 -1.75 13.66
CA THR A 63 -1.06 -2.67 14.34
C THR A 63 -0.59 -3.76 13.40
N GLN A 64 0.58 -4.31 13.68
CA GLN A 64 1.16 -5.41 12.92
C GLN A 64 1.48 -6.57 13.86
N LYS A 65 1.41 -7.78 13.32
CA LYS A 65 1.92 -9.01 13.96
C LYS A 65 2.69 -9.81 12.95
N ARG A 66 3.81 -10.39 13.38
CA ARG A 66 4.61 -11.25 12.52
C ARG A 66 4.50 -12.69 12.98
N ARG A 67 4.27 -13.57 12.02
CA ARG A 67 4.35 -15.02 12.21
C ARG A 67 5.68 -15.48 11.64
N ILE A 68 6.56 -15.96 12.48
CA ILE A 68 7.83 -16.53 12.07
C ILE A 68 7.60 -18.00 11.70
N HIS A 69 7.97 -18.38 10.48
CA HIS A 69 7.84 -19.72 9.95
C HIS A 69 9.10 -20.56 10.24
N SER A 70 10.26 -19.98 9.96
CA SER A 70 11.54 -20.68 10.17
C SER A 70 12.68 -19.69 10.38
N ARG A 71 13.77 -20.20 10.91
CA ARG A 71 15.04 -19.52 11.10
C ARG A 71 16.19 -20.48 10.88
N GLY A 72 17.29 -19.97 10.38
CA GLY A 72 18.52 -20.72 10.20
C GLY A 72 19.35 -20.16 9.05
N ASN A 73 20.60 -20.58 9.01
CA ASN A 73 21.56 -20.18 7.97
C ASN A 73 21.77 -18.67 7.81
N GLY A 74 21.46 -17.87 8.85
CA GLY A 74 21.58 -16.41 8.82
C GLY A 74 20.36 -15.70 8.25
N SER A 75 19.21 -16.38 8.17
CA SER A 75 17.95 -15.77 7.70
C SER A 75 16.75 -16.11 8.60
N VAL A 76 15.72 -15.30 8.49
CA VAL A 76 14.41 -15.47 9.11
C VAL A 76 13.34 -15.41 8.05
N ILE A 77 12.44 -16.41 8.02
CA ILE A 77 11.27 -16.44 7.15
C ILE A 77 10.03 -16.10 7.97
N TYR A 78 9.29 -15.09 7.55
CA TYR A 78 8.11 -14.61 8.27
C TYR A 78 7.04 -14.06 7.35
N GLU A 79 5.83 -13.90 7.90
CA GLU A 79 4.72 -13.13 7.33
C GLU A 79 4.34 -11.98 8.24
N THR A 80 3.97 -10.85 7.66
CA THR A 80 3.41 -9.72 8.39
C THR A 80 1.91 -9.65 8.16
N PHE A 81 1.15 -9.65 9.24
CA PHE A 81 -0.29 -9.45 9.25
C PHE A 81 -0.60 -8.04 9.71
N GLN A 82 -1.36 -7.30 8.92
CA GLN A 82 -1.74 -5.93 9.24
C GLN A 82 -3.17 -5.90 9.79
N TYR A 83 -3.33 -5.22 10.92
CA TYR A 83 -4.62 -5.02 11.56
C TYR A 83 -4.88 -3.52 11.70
N TYR A 84 -5.92 -3.05 11.06
CA TYR A 84 -6.42 -1.70 11.24
C TYR A 84 -7.34 -1.71 12.45
N THR A 85 -6.81 -1.30 13.60
CA THR A 85 -7.54 -1.39 14.86
C THR A 85 -7.89 -0.01 15.41
N PHE A 86 -8.91 -0.04 16.20
CA PHE A 86 -9.61 1.02 16.86
C PHE A 86 -9.17 1.16 18.28
N ASN A 87 -9.00 2.38 18.73
CA ASN A 87 -8.91 2.66 20.14
C ASN A 87 -10.33 2.79 20.72
N VAL A 88 -10.88 1.68 21.17
CA VAL A 88 -12.11 1.70 21.96
C VAL A 88 -11.75 2.11 23.38
N ARG A 89 -11.76 3.41 23.67
CA ARG A 89 -11.98 3.88 25.03
C ARG A 89 -13.48 3.81 25.34
N LYS A 90 -14.04 2.62 25.40
CA LYS A 90 -15.20 2.30 26.21
C LYS A 90 -15.34 0.79 26.34
N LYS A 91 -15.24 0.32 27.57
CA LYS A 91 -15.66 -1.01 28.03
C LYS A 91 -17.11 -1.23 27.58
N THR A 92 -17.34 -2.33 26.95
CA THR A 92 -18.59 -3.04 26.66
C THR A 92 -18.88 -3.19 25.17
N CYS A 93 -18.75 -4.38 24.79
CA CYS A 93 -19.31 -5.21 23.73
C CYS A 93 -18.28 -5.91 22.90
N LEU A 94 -18.13 -7.17 23.21
CA LEU A 94 -17.63 -8.24 22.35
C LEU A 94 -18.50 -8.27 21.08
N PHE A 95 -17.82 -8.46 19.95
CA PHE A 95 -18.36 -8.70 18.61
C PHE A 95 -18.57 -7.46 17.72
N TYR A 96 -17.87 -7.52 16.58
CA TYR A 96 -17.76 -6.61 15.43
C TYR A 96 -16.72 -5.50 15.58
N LYS A 97 -15.47 -5.81 15.15
CA LYS A 97 -14.43 -4.80 14.90
C LYS A 97 -14.75 -4.06 13.60
N LYS A 98 -15.55 -3.03 13.69
CA LYS A 98 -15.75 -2.09 12.60
C LYS A 98 -14.65 -1.04 12.63
N PHE A 99 -14.11 -0.63 11.48
CA PHE A 99 -13.12 0.44 11.39
C PHE A 99 -13.67 1.75 11.99
N GLN A 100 -12.95 2.41 12.89
CA GLN A 100 -13.33 3.69 13.47
C GLN A 100 -12.28 4.73 13.15
N LEU A 101 -12.70 5.86 12.71
CA LEU A 101 -11.91 7.04 12.54
C LEU A 101 -11.42 7.54 13.91
N GLN A 102 -10.17 7.97 14.02
CA GLN A 102 -9.66 8.68 15.20
C GLN A 102 -10.18 10.13 15.13
N GLU A 103 -11.37 10.38 15.67
CA GLU A 103 -12.10 11.64 15.52
C GLU A 103 -11.29 12.84 16.01
N GLU A 104 -10.59 12.72 17.15
CA GLU A 104 -9.78 13.80 17.71
C GLU A 104 -8.54 14.15 16.89
N ALA A 105 -8.00 13.18 16.13
CA ALA A 105 -6.80 13.35 15.30
C ALA A 105 -7.13 13.63 13.84
N SER A 106 -8.36 13.34 13.43
CA SER A 106 -8.86 13.57 12.09
C SER A 106 -9.29 15.02 11.87
N CYS A 107 -9.52 15.42 10.64
CA CYS A 107 -10.07 16.75 10.38
C CYS A 107 -11.48 16.86 11.00
N LYS A 108 -11.86 18.07 11.44
CA LYS A 108 -13.12 18.33 12.17
C LYS A 108 -14.37 17.88 11.39
N GLU A 109 -14.31 17.92 10.06
CA GLU A 109 -15.41 17.54 9.15
C GLU A 109 -15.25 16.15 8.56
N CYS A 110 -14.18 15.41 8.95
CA CYS A 110 -13.89 14.09 8.43
C CYS A 110 -14.79 13.04 9.08
N SER A 111 -15.63 12.42 8.25
CA SER A 111 -16.46 11.28 8.61
C SER A 111 -16.33 10.20 7.54
N LEU A 112 -16.38 8.93 7.94
CA LEU A 112 -16.41 7.82 6.98
C LEU A 112 -17.66 7.82 6.09
N TYR A 113 -18.71 8.53 6.50
CA TYR A 113 -19.93 8.73 5.74
C TYR A 113 -19.88 9.95 4.81
N ASN A 114 -18.75 10.69 4.75
CA ASN A 114 -18.59 11.74 3.76
C ASN A 114 -18.67 11.15 2.36
N ARG A 115 -19.49 11.75 1.51
CA ARG A 115 -19.64 11.34 0.11
C ARG A 115 -18.69 12.11 -0.77
N ILE A 116 -18.03 11.41 -1.67
CA ILE A 116 -17.03 11.96 -2.59
C ILE A 116 -17.23 11.40 -3.99
N TRP A 117 -17.00 12.25 -5.00
CA TRP A 117 -17.00 11.86 -6.39
C TRP A 117 -15.62 11.37 -6.81
N ILE A 118 -15.53 10.12 -7.25
CA ILE A 118 -14.29 9.49 -7.71
C ILE A 118 -14.42 9.03 -9.16
N PRO A 119 -13.30 8.88 -9.91
CA PRO A 119 -13.32 8.18 -11.18
C PRO A 119 -13.83 6.75 -11.01
N ASN A 120 -14.71 6.31 -11.89
CA ASN A 120 -15.20 4.95 -11.90
C ASN A 120 -14.14 4.01 -12.49
N LEU A 121 -13.51 3.19 -11.63
CA LEU A 121 -12.44 2.28 -12.02
C LEU A 121 -12.91 1.18 -12.97
N VAL A 122 -14.14 0.71 -12.82
CA VAL A 122 -14.74 -0.29 -13.72
C VAL A 122 -14.94 0.32 -15.10
N TYR A 123 -15.48 1.53 -15.17
CA TYR A 123 -15.61 2.28 -16.43
C TYR A 123 -14.25 2.42 -17.14
N GLN A 124 -13.19 2.80 -16.41
CA GLN A 124 -11.84 2.94 -16.97
C GLN A 124 -11.33 1.61 -17.53
N LYS A 125 -11.58 0.51 -16.82
CA LYS A 125 -11.19 -0.84 -17.29
C LYS A 125 -11.91 -1.23 -18.57
N PHE A 126 -13.18 -0.88 -18.73
CA PHE A 126 -13.95 -1.09 -19.96
C PHE A 126 -13.48 -0.21 -21.12
N VAL A 127 -13.14 1.04 -20.86
CA VAL A 127 -12.54 1.94 -21.87
C VAL A 127 -11.23 1.36 -22.40
N ASP A 128 -10.36 0.87 -21.51
CA ASP A 128 -9.11 0.19 -21.92
C ASP A 128 -9.40 -1.09 -22.72
N ALA A 129 -10.33 -1.92 -22.27
CA ALA A 129 -10.72 -3.13 -22.98
C ALA A 129 -11.31 -2.85 -24.36
N ALA A 130 -12.18 -1.83 -24.48
CA ALA A 130 -12.82 -1.43 -25.73
C ALA A 130 -11.83 -0.89 -26.77
N SER A 131 -10.64 -0.46 -26.34
CA SER A 131 -9.56 -0.07 -27.27
C SER A 131 -9.03 -1.21 -28.11
N LYS A 132 -9.26 -2.46 -27.69
CA LYS A 132 -8.87 -3.67 -28.40
C LYS A 132 -9.93 -4.08 -29.41
N PRO A 133 -9.60 -4.33 -30.70
CA PRO A 133 -10.60 -4.62 -31.75
C PRO A 133 -11.54 -5.80 -31.43
N ALA A 134 -11.01 -6.86 -30.78
CA ALA A 134 -11.77 -8.04 -30.40
C ALA A 134 -12.80 -7.77 -29.27
N MET A 135 -12.62 -6.70 -28.51
CA MET A 135 -13.44 -6.35 -27.35
C MET A 135 -14.41 -5.18 -27.61
N ARG A 136 -14.54 -4.77 -28.86
CA ARG A 136 -15.50 -3.69 -29.25
C ARG A 136 -16.95 -3.92 -28.75
N PRO A 137 -17.47 -5.15 -28.64
CA PRO A 137 -18.79 -5.37 -28.02
C PRO A 137 -18.87 -4.88 -26.57
N ALA A 138 -17.73 -4.80 -25.84
CA ALA A 138 -17.69 -4.24 -24.50
C ALA A 138 -18.04 -2.74 -24.45
N ILE A 139 -18.02 -2.03 -25.61
CA ILE A 139 -18.46 -0.63 -25.71
C ILE A 139 -19.93 -0.48 -25.29
N ALA A 140 -20.76 -1.49 -25.57
CA ALA A 140 -22.16 -1.44 -25.14
C ALA A 140 -22.30 -1.37 -23.60
N ALA A 141 -21.37 -1.95 -22.86
CA ALA A 141 -21.34 -1.87 -21.41
C ALA A 141 -21.03 -0.45 -20.90
N LEU A 142 -20.29 0.35 -21.68
CA LEU A 142 -19.98 1.74 -21.33
C LEU A 142 -21.20 2.66 -21.40
N LEU A 143 -22.23 2.28 -22.18
CA LEU A 143 -23.46 3.10 -22.34
C LEU A 143 -24.32 3.12 -21.08
N VAL A 144 -24.15 2.14 -20.20
CA VAL A 144 -24.89 2.03 -18.92
C VAL A 144 -24.05 2.43 -17.72
N GLN A 145 -22.85 2.89 -17.95
CA GLN A 145 -21.89 3.29 -16.91
C GLN A 145 -21.68 4.79 -16.88
N THR A 146 -21.37 5.32 -15.71
CA THR A 146 -20.93 6.70 -15.53
C THR A 146 -19.43 6.77 -15.30
N PRO A 147 -18.73 7.76 -15.89
CA PRO A 147 -17.29 7.94 -15.70
C PRO A 147 -16.88 8.24 -14.26
N PHE A 148 -17.82 8.71 -13.46
CA PHE A 148 -17.64 9.05 -12.05
C PHE A 148 -18.72 8.41 -11.21
N LEU A 149 -18.35 8.04 -9.97
CA LEU A 149 -19.25 7.49 -8.94
C LEU A 149 -19.17 8.33 -7.69
N GLU A 150 -20.30 8.49 -7.02
CA GLU A 150 -20.36 9.06 -5.69
C GLU A 150 -20.36 7.92 -4.66
N VAL A 151 -19.33 7.88 -3.81
CA VAL A 151 -19.12 6.83 -2.82
C VAL A 151 -18.85 7.40 -1.44
N GLU A 152 -19.10 6.65 -0.40
CA GLU A 152 -18.68 7.01 0.94
C GLU A 152 -17.19 6.77 1.13
N VAL A 153 -16.51 7.62 1.91
CA VAL A 153 -15.08 7.48 2.21
C VAL A 153 -14.78 6.14 2.88
N GLY A 154 -15.66 5.69 3.77
CA GLY A 154 -15.54 4.39 4.43
C GLY A 154 -15.58 3.22 3.45
N GLU A 155 -16.48 3.29 2.47
CA GLU A 155 -16.57 2.28 1.41
C GLU A 155 -15.32 2.31 0.52
N LEU A 156 -14.87 3.50 0.11
CA LEU A 156 -13.66 3.63 -0.71
C LEU A 156 -12.43 3.06 -0.03
N ILE A 157 -12.29 3.27 1.27
CA ILE A 157 -11.08 2.86 1.99
C ILE A 157 -11.19 1.41 2.46
N PHE A 158 -12.28 0.99 3.09
CA PHE A 158 -12.34 -0.28 3.84
C PHE A 158 -13.45 -1.26 3.43
N ASP A 159 -14.72 -0.78 3.39
CA ASP A 159 -15.87 -1.68 3.27
C ASP A 159 -16.07 -2.17 1.83
N GLY A 160 -15.44 -1.48 0.87
CA GLY A 160 -15.64 -1.68 -0.55
C GLY A 160 -17.00 -1.12 -1.01
N TYR A 161 -17.00 -0.28 -2.03
CA TYR A 161 -18.23 0.16 -2.68
C TYR A 161 -18.67 -0.85 -3.74
N ALA A 162 -19.98 -0.94 -3.93
CA ALA A 162 -20.57 -1.71 -4.99
C ALA A 162 -20.57 -0.88 -6.28
N ASP A 163 -20.05 -1.42 -7.36
CA ASP A 163 -20.18 -0.80 -8.66
C ASP A 163 -21.48 -1.27 -9.32
N PRO A 164 -22.34 -0.37 -9.82
CA PRO A 164 -23.62 -0.74 -10.41
C PRO A 164 -23.50 -1.75 -11.56
N PHE A 165 -22.41 -1.73 -12.31
CA PHE A 165 -22.18 -2.69 -13.39
C PHE A 165 -21.89 -4.10 -12.83
N ILE A 166 -21.03 -4.18 -11.82
CA ILE A 166 -20.71 -5.47 -11.18
C ILE A 166 -21.99 -6.07 -10.62
N ASP A 167 -22.78 -5.29 -9.90
CA ASP A 167 -23.99 -5.78 -9.25
C ASP A 167 -25.10 -6.18 -10.25
N GLN A 168 -25.29 -5.42 -11.31
CA GLN A 168 -26.40 -5.63 -12.23
C GLN A 168 -26.06 -6.51 -13.43
N VAL A 169 -24.85 -6.36 -13.97
CA VAL A 169 -24.45 -7.04 -15.22
C VAL A 169 -23.62 -8.28 -14.94
N CYS A 170 -22.64 -8.19 -14.06
CA CYS A 170 -21.81 -9.37 -13.75
C CYS A 170 -22.54 -10.44 -12.93
N SER A 171 -23.66 -10.12 -12.33
CA SER A 171 -24.53 -11.10 -11.67
C SER A 171 -25.37 -11.95 -12.64
N LEU A 172 -25.45 -11.57 -13.93
CA LEU A 172 -26.21 -12.32 -14.92
C LEU A 172 -25.51 -13.64 -15.27
N PRO A 173 -26.27 -14.75 -15.45
CA PRO A 173 -25.72 -16.00 -15.96
C PRO A 173 -24.93 -15.78 -17.26
N PHE A 174 -23.82 -16.48 -17.43
CA PHE A 174 -22.87 -16.36 -18.55
C PHE A 174 -22.02 -15.08 -18.58
N VAL A 175 -22.47 -13.96 -18.05
CA VAL A 175 -21.67 -12.72 -17.95
C VAL A 175 -20.72 -12.80 -16.77
N ASN A 176 -21.11 -13.46 -15.69
CA ASN A 176 -20.28 -13.65 -14.51
C ASN A 176 -18.91 -14.24 -14.86
N PHE A 177 -18.88 -15.27 -15.70
CA PHE A 177 -17.61 -15.86 -16.18
C PHE A 177 -16.69 -14.84 -16.85
N VAL A 178 -17.25 -13.94 -17.67
CA VAL A 178 -16.47 -12.87 -18.34
C VAL A 178 -15.93 -11.87 -17.31
N CYS A 179 -16.76 -11.48 -16.34
CA CYS A 179 -16.36 -10.55 -15.31
C CYS A 179 -15.24 -11.10 -14.41
N GLU A 180 -15.38 -12.37 -13.99
CA GLU A 180 -14.42 -12.98 -13.05
C GLU A 180 -13.15 -13.47 -13.76
N GLN A 181 -13.27 -14.14 -14.90
CA GLN A 181 -12.14 -14.82 -15.54
C GLN A 181 -11.42 -13.98 -16.59
N ILE A 182 -12.12 -13.07 -17.25
CA ILE A 182 -11.54 -12.26 -18.34
C ILE A 182 -11.20 -10.85 -17.86
N LEU A 183 -12.11 -10.24 -17.10
CA LEU A 183 -11.94 -8.87 -16.61
C LEU A 183 -11.34 -8.82 -15.20
N GLU A 184 -11.35 -9.94 -14.47
CA GLU A 184 -10.85 -10.05 -13.10
C GLU A 184 -11.40 -8.94 -12.20
N LEU A 185 -12.71 -8.71 -12.28
CA LEU A 185 -13.39 -7.70 -11.48
C LEU A 185 -13.67 -8.26 -10.08
N PRO A 186 -13.29 -7.53 -9.01
CA PRO A 186 -13.65 -7.93 -7.65
C PRO A 186 -15.15 -7.70 -7.40
N ASP A 187 -15.70 -8.40 -6.40
CA ASP A 187 -17.08 -8.23 -5.95
C ASP A 187 -17.37 -6.81 -5.42
N ARG A 188 -16.40 -6.18 -4.77
CA ARG A 188 -16.44 -4.79 -4.30
C ARG A 188 -15.08 -4.14 -4.48
N ILE A 189 -15.07 -2.83 -4.57
CA ILE A 189 -13.87 -2.05 -4.81
C ILE A 189 -13.59 -1.17 -3.59
N GLY A 190 -12.43 -1.38 -2.97
CA GLY A 190 -11.97 -0.58 -1.84
C GLY A 190 -10.48 -0.79 -1.60
N LEU A 191 -9.80 0.26 -1.17
CA LEU A 191 -8.33 0.26 -1.05
C LEU A 191 -7.82 -0.85 -0.10
N PHE A 192 -8.50 -1.04 1.03
CA PHE A 192 -8.20 -2.08 2.02
C PHE A 192 -9.35 -3.09 2.19
N TYR A 193 -10.21 -3.20 1.19
CA TYR A 193 -11.29 -4.17 1.20
C TYR A 193 -10.75 -5.59 1.35
N LYS A 194 -11.26 -6.33 2.32
CA LYS A 194 -10.78 -7.68 2.70
C LYS A 194 -9.30 -7.77 3.08
N LYS A 195 -8.61 -6.63 3.34
CA LYS A 195 -7.18 -6.62 3.69
C LYS A 195 -6.91 -6.66 5.20
N ASN A 196 -7.92 -6.48 6.05
CA ASN A 196 -7.75 -6.50 7.51
C ASN A 196 -7.41 -7.90 8.00
N GLY A 197 -6.28 -8.04 8.69
CA GLY A 197 -5.80 -9.33 9.19
C GLY A 197 -5.24 -10.25 8.10
N THR A 198 -4.95 -9.72 6.91
CA THR A 198 -4.31 -10.49 5.83
C THR A 198 -2.79 -10.29 5.85
N SER A 199 -2.09 -11.27 5.29
CA SER A 199 -0.64 -11.23 5.10
C SER A 199 -0.26 -10.29 3.96
N THR A 200 0.84 -9.56 4.13
CA THR A 200 1.48 -8.77 3.06
C THR A 200 2.47 -9.59 2.22
N GLY A 201 2.52 -10.89 2.45
CA GLY A 201 3.40 -11.84 1.78
C GLY A 201 4.41 -12.46 2.72
N VAL A 202 5.10 -13.47 2.21
CA VAL A 202 6.17 -14.19 2.92
C VAL A 202 7.50 -13.53 2.60
N PHE A 203 8.19 -13.07 3.63
CA PHE A 203 9.51 -12.46 3.54
C PHE A 203 10.56 -13.43 4.06
N GLU A 204 11.67 -13.54 3.37
CA GLU A 204 12.92 -14.05 3.91
C GLU A 204 13.90 -12.90 4.03
N VAL A 205 14.44 -12.67 5.22
CA VAL A 205 15.35 -11.56 5.50
C VAL A 205 16.61 -12.06 6.21
N GLU A 206 17.71 -11.33 6.06
CA GLU A 206 18.92 -11.57 6.81
C GLU A 206 18.69 -11.24 8.30
N ASP A 207 19.21 -12.13 9.17
CA ASP A 207 19.03 -12.01 10.63
C ASP A 207 20.05 -11.09 11.30
N GLY A 208 21.08 -10.63 10.57
CA GLY A 208 22.15 -9.77 11.07
C GLY A 208 23.22 -10.46 11.90
N HIS A 209 23.15 -11.80 12.08
CA HIS A 209 24.10 -12.53 12.93
C HIS A 209 25.51 -12.56 12.33
N LYS A 210 25.62 -12.76 11.01
CA LYS A 210 26.88 -12.99 10.32
C LYS A 210 27.81 -11.77 10.25
N ASP A 211 27.25 -10.57 10.27
CA ASP A 211 27.96 -9.30 9.98
C ASP A 211 27.74 -8.23 11.05
N ASN A 212 27.42 -8.65 12.29
CA ASN A 212 27.18 -7.75 13.41
C ASN A 212 26.06 -6.72 13.13
N GLY A 213 25.03 -7.13 12.41
CA GLY A 213 23.83 -6.34 12.15
C GLY A 213 23.87 -5.51 10.87
N GLU A 214 24.95 -5.51 10.09
CA GLU A 214 25.05 -4.69 8.87
C GLU A 214 24.02 -5.07 7.80
N SER A 215 23.60 -6.34 7.75
CA SER A 215 22.55 -6.82 6.85
C SER A 215 21.18 -6.99 7.53
N LEU A 216 21.05 -6.60 8.78
CA LEU A 216 19.82 -6.83 9.57
C LEU A 216 18.57 -6.38 8.84
N GLY A 217 17.64 -7.32 8.62
CA GLY A 217 16.36 -7.08 7.97
C GLY A 217 16.41 -6.91 6.44
N ARG A 218 17.59 -7.06 5.81
CA ARG A 218 17.71 -7.02 4.35
C ARG A 218 16.93 -8.17 3.72
N ILE A 219 16.05 -7.86 2.80
CA ILE A 219 15.20 -8.84 2.14
C ILE A 219 16.05 -9.68 1.18
N ILE A 220 15.98 -10.99 1.35
CA ILE A 220 16.55 -12.00 0.46
C ILE A 220 15.51 -12.39 -0.59
N THR A 221 14.29 -12.71 -0.14
CA THR A 221 13.17 -13.04 -1.01
C THR A 221 11.85 -12.47 -0.49
N TRP A 222 10.92 -12.21 -1.41
CA TRP A 222 9.52 -11.94 -1.12
C TRP A 222 8.64 -12.88 -1.96
N ASN A 223 7.76 -13.67 -1.31
CA ASN A 223 6.98 -14.73 -1.95
C ASN A 223 7.83 -15.67 -2.81
N ASN A 224 9.01 -16.07 -2.30
CA ASN A 224 10.02 -16.90 -2.95
C ASN A 224 10.69 -16.26 -4.18
N GLY A 225 10.44 -14.98 -4.48
CA GLY A 225 11.07 -14.25 -5.56
C GLY A 225 12.17 -13.30 -5.06
N THR A 226 13.28 -13.21 -5.77
CA THR A 226 14.35 -12.22 -5.54
C THR A 226 14.09 -10.90 -6.30
N SER A 227 13.11 -10.91 -7.18
CA SER A 227 12.60 -9.77 -7.93
C SER A 227 11.09 -9.90 -8.11
N LEU A 228 10.43 -8.79 -8.44
CA LEU A 228 9.02 -8.80 -8.82
C LEU A 228 8.84 -9.50 -10.19
N PRO A 229 7.65 -10.06 -10.47
CA PRO A 229 7.34 -10.65 -11.77
C PRO A 229 7.52 -9.64 -12.92
N GLU A 230 8.18 -10.05 -14.00
CA GLU A 230 8.43 -9.20 -15.18
C GLU A 230 7.14 -8.65 -15.83
N SER A 231 6.01 -9.34 -15.62
CA SER A 231 4.70 -8.86 -16.10
C SER A 231 4.17 -7.64 -15.36
N TRP A 232 4.71 -7.30 -14.17
CA TRP A 232 4.20 -6.22 -13.35
C TRP A 232 4.72 -4.86 -13.77
N TRP A 233 6.04 -4.77 -14.08
CA TRP A 233 6.71 -3.52 -14.42
C TRP A 233 7.62 -3.69 -15.64
N GLU A 234 7.98 -2.59 -16.30
CA GLU A 234 8.67 -2.65 -17.61
C GLU A 234 10.20 -2.59 -17.54
N SER A 235 10.78 -2.28 -16.38
CA SER A 235 12.26 -2.16 -16.29
C SER A 235 12.82 -2.99 -15.14
N PRO A 236 14.07 -3.48 -15.26
CA PRO A 236 14.74 -4.20 -14.18
C PRO A 236 14.83 -3.38 -12.88
N HIS A 237 15.01 -2.06 -12.99
CA HIS A 237 15.01 -1.16 -11.83
C HIS A 237 13.67 -1.16 -11.08
N SER A 238 12.56 -1.23 -11.81
CA SER A 238 11.23 -1.25 -11.23
C SER A 238 10.85 -2.61 -10.62
N LEU A 239 11.54 -3.67 -11.01
CA LEU A 239 11.32 -5.04 -10.54
C LEU A 239 12.14 -5.40 -9.28
N ARG A 240 13.01 -4.51 -8.81
CA ARG A 240 13.89 -4.80 -7.68
C ARG A 240 13.12 -4.96 -6.37
N ILE A 241 13.56 -5.93 -5.57
CA ILE A 241 13.21 -6.10 -4.16
C ILE A 241 14.49 -5.84 -3.38
N GLU A 242 14.65 -4.66 -2.82
CA GLU A 242 15.88 -4.24 -2.15
C GLU A 242 15.62 -3.58 -0.81
N GLY A 243 16.63 -3.64 0.08
CA GLY A 243 16.58 -3.04 1.39
C GLY A 243 15.79 -3.88 2.39
N THR A 244 15.00 -3.22 3.22
CA THR A 244 14.20 -3.83 4.27
C THR A 244 12.71 -3.60 4.04
N ASP A 245 11.85 -4.16 4.90
CA ASP A 245 10.41 -3.85 4.94
C ASP A 245 10.10 -2.52 5.68
N GLY A 246 11.14 -1.76 6.04
CA GLY A 246 11.02 -0.49 6.76
C GLY A 246 10.84 -0.63 8.28
N THR A 247 10.77 -1.85 8.81
CA THR A 247 10.57 -2.10 10.25
C THR A 247 11.84 -2.45 11.01
N LEU A 248 12.84 -2.91 10.29
CA LEU A 248 14.20 -3.12 10.77
C LEU A 248 15.17 -2.30 9.93
N MET A 249 16.17 -1.75 10.59
CA MET A 249 17.24 -1.00 9.94
C MET A 249 18.58 -1.47 10.48
N PRO A 250 19.62 -1.52 9.63
CA PRO A 250 20.98 -1.72 10.09
C PRO A 250 21.37 -0.67 11.13
N PRO A 251 22.27 -0.98 12.07
CA PRO A 251 22.80 0.01 13.01
C PRO A 251 23.64 1.06 12.27
N TYR A 252 23.76 2.26 12.86
CA TYR A 252 24.64 3.35 12.42
C TYR A 252 24.28 3.99 11.06
N VAL A 253 23.00 4.10 10.77
CA VAL A 253 22.52 4.88 9.62
C VAL A 253 23.02 6.32 9.71
N SER A 254 23.61 6.83 8.64
CA SER A 254 24.12 8.19 8.53
C SER A 254 23.16 9.10 7.73
N LYS A 255 23.34 10.43 7.84
CA LYS A 255 22.54 11.42 7.10
C LYS A 255 22.75 11.36 5.58
N THR A 256 23.85 10.78 5.14
CA THR A 256 24.18 10.66 3.71
C THR A 256 23.69 9.37 3.08
N ASP A 257 23.15 8.45 3.90
CA ASP A 257 22.68 7.18 3.40
C ASP A 257 21.36 7.33 2.66
N VAL A 258 21.20 6.49 1.65
CA VAL A 258 19.94 6.25 0.98
C VAL A 258 19.43 4.90 1.46
N ILE A 259 18.22 4.87 2.00
CA ILE A 259 17.65 3.68 2.61
C ILE A 259 16.59 3.08 1.69
N PRO A 260 16.88 1.99 0.98
CA PRO A 260 15.88 1.30 0.19
C PRO A 260 14.89 0.58 1.11
N VAL A 261 13.61 0.79 0.88
CA VAL A 261 12.50 0.13 1.59
C VAL A 261 11.56 -0.47 0.57
N PHE A 262 11.38 -1.78 0.64
CA PHE A 262 10.41 -2.47 -0.20
C PHE A 262 9.02 -2.39 0.44
N VAL A 263 8.09 -1.76 -0.26
CA VAL A 263 6.70 -1.61 0.15
C VAL A 263 5.85 -2.61 -0.63
N ALA A 264 5.50 -3.71 0.01
CA ALA A 264 4.77 -4.82 -0.62
C ALA A 264 3.41 -4.40 -1.19
N GLU A 265 2.70 -3.49 -0.52
CA GLU A 265 1.40 -2.96 -0.95
C GLU A 265 1.49 -2.14 -2.24
N LEU A 266 2.65 -1.55 -2.51
CA LEU A 266 2.92 -0.79 -3.72
C LEU A 266 3.67 -1.61 -4.78
N CYS A 267 4.11 -2.83 -4.41
CA CYS A 267 4.99 -3.66 -5.25
C CYS A 267 6.17 -2.85 -5.79
N ARG A 268 6.84 -2.12 -4.86
CA ARG A 268 7.89 -1.17 -5.23
C ARG A 268 8.90 -0.97 -4.12
N THR A 269 10.18 -0.90 -4.47
CA THR A 269 11.22 -0.38 -3.58
C THR A 269 11.28 1.14 -3.69
N ILE A 270 11.27 1.82 -2.55
CA ILE A 270 11.36 3.28 -2.43
C ILE A 270 12.66 3.62 -1.71
N ASP A 271 13.46 4.47 -2.32
CA ASP A 271 14.71 4.96 -1.76
C ASP A 271 14.43 6.17 -0.85
N LEU A 272 14.50 5.98 0.46
CA LEU A 272 14.29 7.05 1.42
C LEU A 272 15.55 7.89 1.56
N VAL A 273 15.39 9.21 1.67
CA VAL A 273 16.46 10.18 1.84
C VAL A 273 16.32 10.96 3.14
N PHE A 274 17.45 11.37 3.71
CA PHE A 274 17.47 12.18 4.93
C PHE A 274 16.74 13.51 4.72
N GLN A 275 15.86 13.85 5.66
CA GLN A 275 15.16 15.12 5.67
C GLN A 275 15.69 16.08 6.75
N LYS A 276 15.72 15.61 7.99
CA LYS A 276 16.12 16.42 9.15
C LYS A 276 16.37 15.58 10.39
N GLU A 277 17.01 16.18 11.37
CA GLU A 277 17.03 15.66 12.73
C GLU A 277 15.70 15.92 13.43
N VAL A 278 15.28 14.99 14.26
CA VAL A 278 14.08 15.07 15.09
C VAL A 278 14.38 14.50 16.46
N GLU A 279 13.57 14.84 17.43
CA GLU A 279 13.61 14.26 18.76
C GLU A 279 12.29 13.53 19.03
N TYR A 280 12.36 12.35 19.59
CA TYR A 280 11.20 11.61 20.04
C TYR A 280 11.46 11.02 21.44
N ALA A 281 10.64 11.40 22.40
CA ALA A 281 10.77 10.99 23.81
C ALA A 281 12.18 11.21 24.41
N GLY A 282 12.83 12.33 24.06
CA GLY A 282 14.19 12.67 24.52
C GLY A 282 15.32 11.96 23.74
N VAL A 283 15.01 11.16 22.73
CA VAL A 283 16.00 10.47 21.90
C VAL A 283 16.18 11.22 20.58
N PRO A 284 17.41 11.64 20.23
CA PRO A 284 17.70 12.25 18.93
C PRO A 284 17.63 11.20 17.83
N LEU A 285 16.95 11.50 16.73
CA LEU A 285 16.71 10.60 15.62
C LEU A 285 16.89 11.32 14.29
N TYR A 286 17.13 10.54 13.23
CA TYR A 286 17.11 11.03 11.86
C TYR A 286 15.78 10.69 11.21
N ARG A 287 15.17 11.67 10.54
CA ARG A 287 13.99 11.45 9.73
C ARG A 287 14.39 11.24 8.29
N PHE A 288 14.05 10.08 7.76
CA PHE A 288 14.11 9.78 6.33
C PHE A 288 12.71 9.85 5.73
N ILE A 289 12.62 10.32 4.52
CA ILE A 289 11.35 10.46 3.80
C ILE A 289 11.51 9.99 2.36
N MET A 290 10.38 9.64 1.75
CA MET A 290 10.30 9.46 0.31
C MET A 290 10.65 10.80 -0.38
N PRO A 291 11.54 10.82 -1.37
CA PRO A 291 11.88 12.04 -2.12
C PRO A 291 10.64 12.61 -2.81
N LYS A 292 10.60 13.93 -3.00
CA LYS A 292 9.45 14.63 -3.60
C LYS A 292 9.18 14.20 -5.04
N ASP A 293 10.21 13.80 -5.74
CA ASP A 293 10.21 13.34 -7.12
C ASP A 293 10.06 11.81 -7.28
N ALA A 294 9.82 11.09 -6.18
CA ALA A 294 9.63 9.63 -6.22
C ALA A 294 8.54 9.18 -7.19
N TRP A 295 7.60 10.06 -7.53
CA TRP A 295 6.50 9.80 -8.47
C TRP A 295 6.64 10.57 -9.79
N ASP A 296 7.74 11.28 -10.00
CA ASP A 296 7.97 11.99 -11.26
C ASP A 296 8.29 10.97 -12.38
N TRP A 297 7.35 10.81 -13.29
CA TRP A 297 7.44 9.89 -14.42
C TRP A 297 8.52 10.29 -15.43
N ASN A 298 9.02 11.54 -15.41
CA ASN A 298 10.11 11.98 -16.27
C ASN A 298 11.47 11.41 -15.84
N LEU A 299 11.61 11.02 -14.58
CA LEU A 299 12.83 10.40 -14.11
C LEU A 299 13.03 9.02 -14.75
N PRO A 300 14.24 8.72 -15.26
CA PRO A 300 14.56 7.41 -15.85
C PRO A 300 14.24 6.24 -14.91
N SER A 301 14.49 6.41 -13.60
CA SER A 301 14.20 5.42 -12.56
C SER A 301 12.71 5.09 -12.42
N ASN A 302 11.83 6.02 -12.79
CA ASN A 302 10.39 5.86 -12.63
C ASN A 302 9.67 5.39 -13.91
N LYS A 303 10.33 5.49 -15.08
CA LYS A 303 9.70 5.14 -16.37
C LYS A 303 9.19 3.70 -16.42
N GLY A 304 9.86 2.76 -15.78
CA GLY A 304 9.45 1.36 -15.76
C GLY A 304 8.17 1.07 -14.97
N PHE A 305 7.69 1.99 -14.14
CA PHE A 305 6.42 1.86 -13.43
C PHE A 305 5.21 2.30 -14.26
N CYS A 306 5.43 2.87 -15.45
CA CYS A 306 4.37 3.30 -16.36
C CYS A 306 4.28 2.32 -17.52
N LYS A 307 3.28 1.44 -17.54
CA LYS A 307 2.98 0.61 -18.71
C LYS A 307 2.37 1.47 -19.80
N SER A 308 3.17 1.85 -20.78
CA SER A 308 2.68 2.57 -21.96
C SER A 308 2.17 1.59 -23.01
N LYS A 309 0.85 1.41 -23.07
CA LYS A 309 0.22 0.83 -24.26
C LYS A 309 0.09 1.93 -25.31
N ASN A 310 1.04 1.99 -26.24
CA ASN A 310 1.06 2.93 -27.37
C ASN A 310 1.29 4.41 -27.00
N ARG A 311 2.51 4.77 -26.60
CA ARG A 311 2.99 6.11 -26.88
C ARG A 311 3.38 6.18 -28.37
N LYS A 312 2.46 6.59 -29.21
CA LYS A 312 2.86 7.46 -30.31
C LYS A 312 3.25 8.78 -29.66
N GLU A 313 4.54 9.05 -29.68
CA GLU A 313 5.09 10.36 -29.41
C GLU A 313 4.37 11.35 -30.29
N ASN A 314 3.55 12.19 -29.69
CA ASN A 314 3.11 13.46 -30.27
C ASN A 314 2.45 14.26 -29.14
N ILE A 315 3.25 15.00 -28.44
CA ILE A 315 2.96 16.37 -27.97
C ILE A 315 4.26 17.12 -28.01
#